data_90f3a58b7d9702304028e15ae53aa16d
#
_entry.id   90f3a58b7d9702304028e15ae53aa16d
#
_cell.length_a   1.000
_cell.length_b   1.000
_cell.length_c   1.000
_cell.angle_alpha   90.00
_cell.angle_beta   90.00
_cell.angle_gamma   90.00
#
_symmetry.space_group_name_H-M   'P 1'
#
loop_
_entity.id
_entity.type
_entity.pdbx_description
1 polymer ?
#
loop_
_entity_poly.entity_id
_entity_poly.type
_entity_poly.pdbx_seq_one_letter_code
_entity_poly.pdbx_strand_id
1 'polypeptide(L)'
;MYIMNSLLFPTLRQGLSYGDDGFIYETTGLNGQSKVRKINSTTFDVNLSVNMSSHYFGEGSAFYKDANGSSRLIVITWQSQTGFIYDDKLQKLKDFTYKTTAPGNEGWGITYDASKKEFIVSDGSKYLYFWDRDTLSVKRYVTVTRLNGSEQKNLNELEYMGGLVCCNIWYSDTIICVDPLTGKSIREYGMLYSDALFHLFIRVNTANACFSSPKICLRCALPVRALVY
;
A
#
# COMPACT_ATOMS: atom_id res chain seq x y z
N MET A 1 -23.91 -7.59 17.76
CA MET A 1 -23.84 -8.14 16.39
C MET A 1 -24.15 -6.99 15.44
N TYR A 2 -23.11 -6.20 15.08
CA TYR A 2 -23.26 -5.11 14.12
C TYR A 2 -22.95 -5.67 12.74
N ILE A 3 -23.98 -5.85 11.94
CA ILE A 3 -23.86 -6.11 10.51
C ILE A 3 -23.43 -4.78 9.88
N MET A 4 -22.13 -4.58 9.67
CA MET A 4 -21.67 -3.49 8.82
C MET A 4 -22.06 -3.83 7.39
N ASN A 5 -23.01 -3.07 6.88
CA ASN A 5 -23.52 -3.16 5.53
C ASN A 5 -22.38 -3.14 4.50
N SER A 6 -22.12 -4.29 3.90
CA SER A 6 -21.23 -4.47 2.73
C SER A 6 -21.72 -3.72 1.48
N LEU A 7 -22.80 -2.95 1.61
CA LEU A 7 -23.42 -2.16 0.54
C LEU A 7 -22.81 -0.77 0.31
N LEU A 8 -21.83 -0.34 1.12
CA LEU A 8 -21.35 1.04 1.05
C LEU A 8 -20.11 1.27 0.16
N PHE A 9 -19.42 0.23 -0.32
CA PHE A 9 -18.20 0.43 -1.11
C PHE A 9 -18.05 -0.57 -2.26
N PRO A 10 -18.64 -0.30 -3.43
CA PRO A 10 -18.50 -1.17 -4.60
C PRO A 10 -17.14 -1.04 -5.31
N THR A 11 -16.16 -0.34 -4.74
CA THR A 11 -14.86 -0.10 -5.35
C THR A 11 -13.78 -0.96 -4.70
N LEU A 12 -12.94 -1.60 -5.52
CA LEU A 12 -11.78 -2.37 -5.07
C LEU A 12 -10.76 -1.44 -4.41
N ARG A 13 -10.39 -1.73 -3.19
CA ARG A 13 -9.32 -1.01 -2.48
C ARG A 13 -7.99 -1.54 -2.95
N GLN A 14 -7.09 -0.64 -3.34
CA GLN A 14 -5.79 -0.99 -3.88
C GLN A 14 -4.64 -0.46 -3.04
N GLY A 15 -4.73 0.77 -2.55
CA GLY A 15 -3.71 1.38 -1.71
C GLY A 15 -4.27 1.92 -0.41
N LEU A 16 -3.48 1.79 0.65
CA LEU A 16 -3.78 2.37 1.96
C LEU A 16 -2.52 2.89 2.63
N SER A 17 -2.63 4.10 3.17
CA SER A 17 -1.58 4.65 4.01
C SER A 17 -2.14 5.48 5.14
N TYR A 18 -1.44 5.50 6.27
CA TYR A 18 -1.81 6.29 7.43
C TYR A 18 -1.06 7.63 7.41
N GLY A 19 -1.80 8.73 7.51
CA GLY A 19 -1.24 10.07 7.59
C GLY A 19 -0.88 10.48 9.02
N ASP A 20 0.10 11.36 9.16
CA ASP A 20 0.46 11.94 10.46
C ASP A 20 -0.60 12.92 10.99
N ASP A 21 -1.60 13.24 10.20
CA ASP A 21 -2.79 14.02 10.56
C ASP A 21 -3.92 13.17 11.16
N GLY A 22 -3.68 11.87 11.36
CA GLY A 22 -4.64 10.93 11.94
C GLY A 22 -5.69 10.43 10.96
N PHE A 23 -5.51 10.64 9.66
CA PHE A 23 -6.39 10.12 8.63
C PHE A 23 -5.76 8.93 7.89
N ILE A 24 -6.62 8.11 7.34
CA ILE A 24 -6.26 7.06 6.38
C ILE A 24 -6.46 7.62 4.98
N TYR A 25 -5.48 7.41 4.13
CA TYR A 25 -5.55 7.73 2.71
C TYR A 25 -5.73 6.42 1.94
N GLU A 26 -6.74 6.37 1.09
CA GLU A 26 -7.13 5.18 0.34
C GLU A 26 -7.13 5.50 -1.16
N THR A 27 -6.59 4.59 -1.94
CA THR A 27 -6.77 4.55 -3.40
C THR A 27 -7.63 3.36 -3.77
N THR A 28 -8.61 3.58 -4.65
CA THR A 28 -9.47 2.52 -5.19
C THR A 28 -9.20 2.31 -6.66
N GLY A 29 -9.24 1.04 -7.11
CA GLY A 29 -9.03 0.65 -8.49
C GLY A 29 -10.32 0.16 -9.13
N LEU A 30 -10.81 0.90 -10.12
CA LEU A 30 -11.84 0.47 -11.05
C LEU A 30 -11.81 1.44 -12.25
N ASN A 31 -11.68 0.90 -13.46
CA ASN A 31 -11.64 1.71 -14.67
C ASN A 31 -12.85 2.67 -14.75
N GLY A 32 -12.57 3.97 -14.91
CA GLY A 32 -13.56 5.03 -14.93
C GLY A 32 -14.18 5.42 -13.59
N GLN A 33 -13.83 4.73 -12.50
CA GLN A 33 -14.42 4.96 -11.17
C GLN A 33 -13.38 5.02 -10.04
N SER A 34 -12.08 4.95 -10.35
CA SER A 34 -11.00 5.04 -9.38
C SER A 34 -11.04 6.35 -8.61
N LYS A 35 -10.77 6.27 -7.31
CA LYS A 35 -10.83 7.42 -6.40
C LYS A 35 -9.63 7.44 -5.47
N VAL A 36 -9.31 8.65 -5.01
CA VAL A 36 -8.45 8.87 -3.85
C VAL A 36 -9.32 9.43 -2.74
N ARG A 37 -9.22 8.86 -1.55
CA ARG A 37 -10.06 9.21 -0.40
C ARG A 37 -9.23 9.51 0.84
N LYS A 38 -9.73 10.44 1.65
CA LYS A 38 -9.25 10.71 3.00
C LYS A 38 -10.33 10.31 3.98
N ILE A 39 -10.01 9.37 4.87
CA ILE A 39 -10.95 8.67 5.73
C ILE A 39 -10.56 8.94 7.18
N ASN A 40 -11.51 9.31 8.03
CA ASN A 40 -11.27 9.45 9.46
C ASN A 40 -10.89 8.09 10.06
N SER A 41 -9.73 7.99 10.71
CA SER A 41 -9.22 6.72 11.23
C SER A 41 -9.99 6.18 12.44
N THR A 42 -10.85 7.00 13.06
CA THR A 42 -11.66 6.64 14.23
C THR A 42 -13.09 6.27 13.86
N THR A 43 -13.76 7.11 13.04
CA THR A 43 -15.15 6.90 12.64
C THR A 43 -15.30 6.13 11.34
N PHE A 44 -14.22 6.04 10.53
CA PHE A 44 -14.19 5.49 9.18
C PHE A 44 -15.07 6.23 8.16
N ASP A 45 -15.48 7.45 8.49
CA ASP A 45 -16.20 8.31 7.56
C ASP A 45 -15.25 8.87 6.49
N VAL A 46 -15.74 8.96 5.26
CA VAL A 46 -15.00 9.58 4.16
C VAL A 46 -15.10 11.10 4.29
N ASN A 47 -14.00 11.75 4.65
CA ASN A 47 -13.93 13.20 4.79
C ASN A 47 -13.76 13.91 3.45
N LEU A 48 -12.91 13.36 2.58
CA LEU A 48 -12.66 13.89 1.24
C LEU A 48 -12.60 12.72 0.26
N SER A 49 -13.05 12.97 -0.96
CA SER A 49 -12.98 12.01 -2.05
C SER A 49 -12.80 12.76 -3.38
N VAL A 50 -11.80 12.38 -4.15
CA VAL A 50 -11.56 12.91 -5.49
C VAL A 50 -11.55 11.77 -6.50
N ASN A 51 -12.17 12.01 -7.66
CA ASN A 51 -12.16 11.03 -8.74
C ASN A 51 -10.84 11.13 -9.50
N MET A 52 -10.27 9.99 -9.86
CA MET A 52 -9.23 9.92 -10.87
C MET A 52 -9.86 10.02 -12.27
N SER A 53 -9.08 10.45 -13.27
CA SER A 53 -9.55 10.39 -14.66
C SER A 53 -9.90 8.97 -15.05
N SER A 54 -10.92 8.82 -15.91
CA SER A 54 -11.41 7.51 -16.39
C SER A 54 -10.37 6.64 -17.10
N HIS A 55 -9.25 7.24 -17.50
CA HIS A 55 -8.14 6.54 -18.14
C HIS A 55 -7.24 5.78 -17.15
N TYR A 56 -7.41 6.00 -15.85
CA TYR A 56 -6.52 5.45 -14.83
C TYR A 56 -7.24 4.44 -13.95
N PHE A 57 -6.55 3.33 -13.73
CA PHE A 57 -6.87 2.41 -12.65
C PHE A 57 -5.94 2.72 -11.49
N GLY A 58 -6.48 3.22 -10.38
CA GLY A 58 -5.69 3.56 -9.20
C GLY A 58 -5.20 2.31 -8.48
N GLU A 59 -3.94 2.33 -8.08
CA GLU A 59 -3.28 1.25 -7.34
C GLU A 59 -2.73 1.76 -6.00
N GLY A 60 -1.56 1.31 -5.61
CA GLY A 60 -0.94 1.64 -4.33
C GLY A 60 -0.81 3.13 -4.06
N SER A 61 -0.81 3.50 -2.79
CA SER A 61 -0.58 4.87 -2.33
C SER A 61 0.25 4.92 -1.04
N ALA A 62 1.07 5.96 -0.90
CA ALA A 62 1.89 6.17 0.29
C ALA A 62 1.85 7.62 0.75
N PHE A 63 1.58 7.82 2.05
CA PHE A 63 1.72 9.12 2.69
C PHE A 63 3.18 9.37 3.06
N TYR A 64 3.67 10.60 2.82
CA TYR A 64 5.05 10.97 3.14
C TYR A 64 5.20 12.46 3.39
N LYS A 65 6.38 12.87 3.91
CA LYS A 65 6.81 14.27 3.96
C LYS A 65 7.77 14.56 2.82
N ASP A 66 7.53 15.62 2.08
CA ASP A 66 8.46 16.12 1.07
C ASP A 66 9.72 16.78 1.68
N ALA A 67 10.60 17.31 0.84
CA ALA A 67 11.84 17.94 1.29
C ALA A 67 11.61 19.15 2.20
N ASN A 68 10.47 19.81 2.09
CA ASN A 68 10.08 20.96 2.89
C ASN A 68 9.30 20.58 4.16
N GLY A 69 9.10 19.27 4.42
CA GLY A 69 8.32 18.76 5.53
C GLY A 69 6.80 18.82 5.31
N SER A 70 6.34 19.15 4.12
CA SER A 70 4.91 19.20 3.81
C SER A 70 4.35 17.81 3.56
N SER A 71 3.13 17.56 4.05
CA SER A 71 2.39 16.32 3.84
C SER A 71 2.03 16.11 2.37
N ARG A 72 2.27 14.91 1.89
CA ARG A 72 2.01 14.50 0.51
C ARG A 72 1.48 13.08 0.49
N LEU A 73 0.67 12.80 -0.52
CA LEU A 73 0.25 11.46 -0.89
C LEU A 73 0.74 11.17 -2.31
N ILE A 74 1.54 10.14 -2.47
CA ILE A 74 1.87 9.58 -3.79
C ILE A 74 0.90 8.46 -4.11
N VAL A 75 0.42 8.43 -5.35
CA VAL A 75 -0.48 7.39 -5.88
C VAL A 75 0.10 6.89 -7.18
N ILE A 76 0.12 5.59 -7.38
CA ILE A 76 0.50 4.96 -8.64
C ILE A 76 -0.71 4.34 -9.33
N THR A 77 -0.58 3.97 -10.59
CA THR A 77 -1.65 3.38 -11.40
C THR A 77 -1.20 2.04 -11.97
N TRP A 78 -2.15 1.16 -12.27
CA TRP A 78 -1.84 -0.19 -12.74
C TRP A 78 -0.97 -0.23 -14.00
N GLN A 79 -1.49 0.12 -15.16
CA GLN A 79 -0.80 -0.11 -16.46
C GLN A 79 -0.40 1.18 -17.19
N SER A 80 -0.86 2.34 -16.72
CA SER A 80 -0.63 3.59 -17.43
C SER A 80 0.74 4.21 -17.16
N GLN A 81 1.57 3.61 -16.30
CA GLN A 81 2.91 4.11 -15.93
C GLN A 81 2.90 5.56 -15.46
N THR A 82 1.78 5.98 -14.92
CA THR A 82 1.54 7.34 -14.45
C THR A 82 1.28 7.31 -12.95
N GLY A 83 1.87 8.23 -12.24
CA GLY A 83 1.57 8.45 -10.83
C GLY A 83 1.23 9.91 -10.56
N PHE A 84 0.68 10.17 -9.40
CA PHE A 84 0.19 11.48 -8.99
C PHE A 84 0.69 11.80 -7.59
N ILE A 85 0.99 13.07 -7.35
CA ILE A 85 1.27 13.59 -6.02
C ILE A 85 0.13 14.54 -5.65
N TYR A 86 -0.45 14.31 -4.49
CA TYR A 86 -1.50 15.14 -3.89
C TYR A 86 -0.97 15.79 -2.60
N ASP A 87 -1.59 16.89 -2.21
CA ASP A 87 -1.47 17.44 -0.85
C ASP A 87 -2.42 16.71 0.13
N ASP A 88 -2.42 17.13 1.39
CA ASP A 88 -3.27 16.59 2.46
C ASP A 88 -4.76 16.95 2.32
N LYS A 89 -5.10 17.83 1.36
CA LYS A 89 -6.47 18.20 0.96
C LYS A 89 -6.91 17.47 -0.31
N LEU A 90 -6.11 16.52 -0.79
CA LEU A 90 -6.31 15.79 -2.04
C LEU A 90 -6.35 16.69 -3.29
N GLN A 91 -5.68 17.84 -3.24
CA GLN A 91 -5.43 18.64 -4.43
C GLN A 91 -4.24 18.05 -5.19
N LYS A 92 -4.44 17.73 -6.46
CA LYS A 92 -3.38 17.17 -7.29
C LYS A 92 -2.33 18.24 -7.58
N LEU A 93 -1.08 17.97 -7.18
CA LEU A 93 0.05 18.88 -7.32
C LEU A 93 0.89 18.58 -8.55
N LYS A 94 1.07 17.28 -8.87
CA LYS A 94 1.99 16.84 -9.91
C LYS A 94 1.58 15.49 -10.48
N ASP A 95 1.80 15.32 -11.78
CA ASP A 95 1.80 14.04 -12.48
C ASP A 95 3.27 13.63 -12.69
N PHE A 96 3.56 12.33 -12.68
CA PHE A 96 4.88 11.79 -13.02
C PHE A 96 4.73 10.48 -13.76
N THR A 97 5.76 10.11 -14.51
CA THR A 97 5.84 8.80 -15.17
C THR A 97 6.87 7.94 -14.47
N TYR A 98 6.64 6.65 -14.45
CA TYR A 98 7.56 5.67 -13.89
C TYR A 98 7.72 4.46 -14.81
N LYS A 99 8.75 3.67 -14.56
CA LYS A 99 8.98 2.39 -15.24
C LYS A 99 9.41 1.36 -14.21
N THR A 100 8.91 0.14 -14.39
CA THR A 100 9.38 -1.06 -13.70
C THR A 100 9.95 -2.02 -14.72
N THR A 101 10.64 -3.07 -14.29
CA THR A 101 11.28 -4.04 -15.22
C THR A 101 10.37 -5.21 -15.55
N ALA A 102 9.20 -5.32 -14.91
CA ALA A 102 8.26 -6.39 -15.20
C ALA A 102 7.63 -6.24 -16.59
N PRO A 103 7.18 -7.34 -17.19
CA PRO A 103 6.38 -7.27 -18.39
C PRO A 103 5.15 -6.39 -18.16
N GLY A 104 4.98 -5.36 -18.99
CA GLY A 104 3.86 -4.42 -18.87
C GLY A 104 4.16 -3.14 -18.08
N ASN A 105 5.29 -3.07 -17.35
CA ASN A 105 5.63 -1.91 -16.51
C ASN A 105 4.49 -1.50 -15.57
N GLU A 106 3.89 -2.44 -14.91
CA GLU A 106 2.77 -2.22 -14.01
C GLU A 106 3.22 -1.60 -12.68
N GLY A 107 2.35 -0.84 -12.04
CA GLY A 107 2.52 -0.39 -10.66
C GLY A 107 1.44 -1.02 -9.81
N TRP A 108 1.80 -1.68 -8.71
CA TRP A 108 0.87 -2.37 -7.81
C TRP A 108 0.86 -1.70 -6.43
N GLY A 109 1.77 -2.04 -5.55
CA GLY A 109 1.87 -1.45 -4.23
C GLY A 109 2.98 -0.39 -4.12
N ILE A 110 2.83 0.53 -3.17
CA ILE A 110 3.87 1.50 -2.82
C ILE A 110 3.80 1.83 -1.34
N THR A 111 4.96 1.87 -0.68
CA THR A 111 5.09 2.34 0.70
C THR A 111 6.31 3.27 0.83
N TYR A 112 6.51 3.86 2.01
CA TYR A 112 7.57 4.87 2.22
C TYR A 112 8.44 4.55 3.44
N ASP A 113 9.76 4.47 3.21
CA ASP A 113 10.77 4.46 4.28
C ASP A 113 11.25 5.89 4.54
N ALA A 114 10.72 6.50 5.61
CA ALA A 114 11.09 7.85 6.00
C ALA A 114 12.56 7.97 6.42
N SER A 115 13.15 6.92 6.97
CA SER A 115 14.54 6.93 7.45
C SER A 115 15.56 7.03 6.30
N LYS A 116 15.24 6.42 5.17
CA LYS A 116 16.07 6.42 3.95
C LYS A 116 15.60 7.39 2.88
N LYS A 117 14.42 8.00 3.09
CA LYS A 117 13.77 8.86 2.10
C LYS A 117 13.59 8.14 0.77
N GLU A 118 13.06 6.91 0.84
CA GLU A 118 12.85 6.05 -0.33
C GLU A 118 11.40 5.56 -0.37
N PHE A 119 10.79 5.56 -1.55
CA PHE A 119 9.61 4.77 -1.81
C PHE A 119 10.02 3.34 -2.16
N ILE A 120 9.20 2.39 -1.75
CA ILE A 120 9.36 0.98 -2.08
C ILE A 120 8.14 0.58 -2.89
N VAL A 121 8.35 0.01 -4.07
CA VAL A 121 7.32 -0.23 -5.07
C VAL A 121 7.33 -1.67 -5.53
N SER A 122 6.15 -2.26 -5.71
CA SER A 122 5.92 -3.56 -6.34
C SER A 122 5.27 -3.41 -7.71
N ASP A 123 5.38 -4.43 -8.55
CA ASP A 123 4.82 -4.48 -9.91
C ASP A 123 4.26 -5.86 -10.26
N GLY A 124 3.93 -6.67 -9.26
CA GLY A 124 3.48 -8.05 -9.43
C GLY A 124 4.59 -9.05 -9.75
N SER A 125 5.81 -8.60 -10.02
CA SER A 125 6.96 -9.47 -10.20
C SER A 125 7.55 -9.94 -8.87
N LYS A 126 8.73 -10.52 -8.91
CA LYS A 126 9.52 -10.89 -7.73
C LYS A 126 10.38 -9.76 -7.18
N TYR A 127 10.30 -8.57 -7.76
CA TYR A 127 11.16 -7.45 -7.40
C TYR A 127 10.44 -6.42 -6.54
N LEU A 128 11.18 -5.84 -5.59
CA LEU A 128 10.84 -4.59 -4.93
C LEU A 128 11.81 -3.53 -5.43
N TYR A 129 11.27 -2.42 -5.92
CA TYR A 129 12.03 -1.28 -6.43
C TYR A 129 12.11 -0.20 -5.36
N PHE A 130 13.26 0.45 -5.26
CA PHE A 130 13.49 1.54 -4.32
C PHE A 130 13.71 2.81 -5.11
N TRP A 131 12.77 3.76 -4.96
CA TRP A 131 12.81 5.04 -5.65
C TRP A 131 13.27 6.13 -4.71
N ASP A 132 14.08 7.05 -5.22
CA ASP A 132 14.42 8.27 -4.49
C ASP A 132 13.16 9.14 -4.29
N ARG A 133 12.96 9.65 -3.06
CA ARG A 133 11.76 10.43 -2.71
C ARG A 133 11.56 11.66 -3.59
N ASP A 134 12.65 12.36 -3.90
CA ASP A 134 12.57 13.68 -4.54
C ASP A 134 12.58 13.59 -6.06
N THR A 135 13.39 12.70 -6.60
CA THR A 135 13.54 12.52 -8.06
C THR A 135 12.60 11.47 -8.63
N LEU A 136 12.03 10.57 -7.79
CA LEU A 136 11.23 9.41 -8.17
C LEU A 136 11.96 8.43 -9.10
N SER A 137 13.29 8.53 -9.15
CA SER A 137 14.12 7.62 -9.94
C SER A 137 14.40 6.33 -9.17
N VAL A 138 14.49 5.21 -9.89
CA VAL A 138 14.87 3.92 -9.32
C VAL A 138 16.33 3.98 -8.91
N LYS A 139 16.63 3.77 -7.64
CA LYS A 139 18.00 3.70 -7.09
C LYS A 139 18.53 2.28 -7.12
N ARG A 140 17.69 1.31 -6.81
CA ARG A 140 18.00 -0.12 -6.73
C ARG A 140 16.75 -0.96 -6.77
N TYR A 141 16.91 -2.25 -6.86
CA TYR A 141 15.86 -3.24 -6.62
C TYR A 141 16.44 -4.46 -5.89
N VAL A 142 15.58 -5.25 -5.28
CA VAL A 142 15.92 -6.54 -4.66
C VAL A 142 14.99 -7.63 -5.16
N THR A 143 15.50 -8.86 -5.26
CA THR A 143 14.68 -10.04 -5.52
C THR A 143 14.12 -10.54 -4.20
N VAL A 144 12.80 -10.70 -4.13
CA VAL A 144 12.14 -11.25 -2.94
C VAL A 144 12.23 -12.77 -2.94
N THR A 145 12.71 -13.31 -1.82
CA THR A 145 12.78 -14.76 -1.59
C THR A 145 12.07 -15.13 -0.31
N ARG A 146 11.41 -16.28 -0.32
CA ARG A 146 10.72 -16.88 0.81
C ARG A 146 11.71 -17.46 1.84
N LEU A 147 11.21 -17.85 3.02
CA LEU A 147 12.01 -18.51 4.06
C LEU A 147 12.68 -19.82 3.56
N ASN A 148 12.06 -20.52 2.61
CA ASN A 148 12.63 -21.72 1.99
C ASN A 148 13.62 -21.41 0.85
N GLY A 149 13.92 -20.13 0.59
CA GLY A 149 14.84 -19.68 -0.45
C GLY A 149 14.25 -19.56 -1.87
N SER A 150 13.00 -19.96 -2.10
CA SER A 150 12.36 -19.79 -3.42
C SER A 150 12.01 -18.32 -3.68
N GLU A 151 12.03 -17.90 -4.95
CA GLU A 151 11.59 -16.57 -5.35
C GLU A 151 10.08 -16.41 -5.16
N GLN A 152 9.65 -15.22 -4.72
CA GLN A 152 8.25 -14.89 -4.57
C GLN A 152 7.82 -13.86 -5.61
N LYS A 153 6.81 -14.20 -6.41
CA LYS A 153 6.12 -13.30 -7.36
C LYS A 153 4.78 -12.87 -6.79
N ASN A 154 4.07 -12.07 -7.57
CA ASN A 154 2.75 -11.52 -7.22
C ASN A 154 2.80 -10.66 -5.96
N LEU A 155 3.90 -9.95 -5.77
CA LEU A 155 4.02 -8.95 -4.72
C LEU A 155 3.03 -7.83 -4.99
N ASN A 156 2.10 -7.61 -4.07
CA ASN A 156 1.02 -6.66 -4.27
C ASN A 156 1.17 -5.45 -3.35
N GLU A 157 0.20 -5.13 -2.51
CA GLU A 157 0.27 -3.95 -1.66
C GLU A 157 1.36 -4.09 -0.59
N LEU A 158 1.97 -2.97 -0.27
CA LEU A 158 3.18 -2.90 0.56
C LEU A 158 2.97 -2.03 1.78
N GLU A 159 3.60 -2.43 2.91
CA GLU A 159 3.72 -1.58 4.09
C GLU A 159 5.13 -1.68 4.69
N TYR A 160 5.76 -0.52 4.92
CA TYR A 160 7.04 -0.45 5.61
C TYR A 160 6.81 -0.27 7.10
N MET A 161 7.15 -1.28 7.88
CA MET A 161 6.96 -1.26 9.32
C MET A 161 8.08 -2.01 10.07
N GLY A 162 8.55 -1.43 11.17
CA GLY A 162 9.55 -2.08 12.02
C GLY A 162 10.85 -2.47 11.30
N GLY A 163 11.23 -1.72 10.25
CA GLY A 163 12.42 -1.98 9.45
C GLY A 163 12.24 -3.07 8.38
N LEU A 164 11.04 -3.61 8.21
CA LEU A 164 10.70 -4.62 7.21
C LEU A 164 9.69 -4.08 6.19
N VAL A 165 9.69 -4.65 5.00
CA VAL A 165 8.62 -4.45 4.00
C VAL A 165 7.69 -5.65 4.06
N CYS A 166 6.46 -5.43 4.50
CA CYS A 166 5.43 -6.44 4.50
C CYS A 166 4.57 -6.31 3.24
N CYS A 167 4.27 -7.44 2.60
CA CYS A 167 3.61 -7.51 1.32
C CYS A 167 2.58 -8.64 1.33
N ASN A 168 1.36 -8.37 0.87
CA ASN A 168 0.44 -9.45 0.55
C ASN A 168 0.75 -10.01 -0.83
N ILE A 169 0.50 -11.31 -0.99
CA ILE A 169 0.72 -12.02 -2.26
C ILE A 169 -0.62 -12.16 -2.96
N TRP A 170 -0.72 -11.58 -4.15
CA TRP A 170 -1.94 -11.63 -4.95
C TRP A 170 -2.34 -13.09 -5.27
N TYR A 171 -3.61 -13.42 -5.13
CA TYR A 171 -4.16 -14.79 -5.18
C TYR A 171 -3.62 -15.75 -4.10
N SER A 172 -3.21 -15.24 -2.95
CA SER A 172 -2.73 -16.07 -1.85
C SER A 172 -3.18 -15.49 -0.51
N ASP A 173 -3.40 -16.35 0.46
CA ASP A 173 -3.64 -15.97 1.86
C ASP A 173 -2.32 -15.74 2.62
N THR A 174 -1.26 -15.37 1.92
CA THR A 174 0.06 -15.18 2.49
C THR A 174 0.44 -13.69 2.55
N ILE A 175 0.95 -13.29 3.70
CA ILE A 175 1.74 -12.06 3.86
C ILE A 175 3.18 -12.46 4.11
N ILE A 176 4.11 -11.81 3.42
CA ILE A 176 5.53 -11.93 3.69
C ILE A 176 6.10 -10.61 4.15
N CYS A 177 6.99 -10.63 5.15
CA CYS A 177 7.74 -9.47 5.58
C CYS A 177 9.23 -9.71 5.32
N VAL A 178 9.81 -8.86 4.52
CA VAL A 178 11.17 -9.03 4.00
C VAL A 178 12.11 -7.93 4.49
N ASP A 179 13.38 -8.27 4.60
CA ASP A 179 14.45 -7.29 4.80
C ASP A 179 14.61 -6.44 3.52
N PRO A 180 14.44 -5.12 3.58
CA PRO A 180 14.53 -4.24 2.41
C PRO A 180 15.93 -4.16 1.78
N LEU A 181 16.97 -4.59 2.47
CA LEU A 181 18.33 -4.59 1.93
C LEU A 181 18.60 -5.83 1.08
N THR A 182 18.08 -6.97 1.49
CA THR A 182 18.41 -8.27 0.87
C THR A 182 17.25 -8.88 0.09
N GLY A 183 16.00 -8.46 0.33
CA GLY A 183 14.79 -9.06 -0.21
C GLY A 183 14.44 -10.42 0.42
N LYS A 184 15.19 -10.87 1.43
CA LYS A 184 14.94 -12.15 2.08
C LYS A 184 13.76 -12.04 3.05
N SER A 185 12.85 -12.99 2.99
CA SER A 185 11.75 -13.11 3.96
C SER A 185 12.33 -13.36 5.37
N ILE A 186 11.86 -12.58 6.31
CA ILE A 186 12.14 -12.72 7.74
C ILE A 186 10.95 -13.37 8.45
N ARG A 187 9.73 -13.13 7.93
CA ARG A 187 8.48 -13.66 8.48
C ARG A 187 7.49 -13.93 7.35
N GLU A 188 6.73 -15.00 7.51
CA GLU A 188 5.62 -15.34 6.63
C GLU A 188 4.40 -15.67 7.50
N TYR A 189 3.25 -15.14 7.11
CA TYR A 189 1.98 -15.34 7.80
C TYR A 189 0.97 -15.94 6.82
N GLY A 190 0.39 -17.09 7.19
CA GLY A 190 -0.79 -17.62 6.53
C GLY A 190 -2.03 -16.96 7.14
N MET A 191 -2.92 -16.45 6.30
CA MET A 191 -4.18 -15.85 6.71
C MET A 191 -5.30 -16.85 6.45
N LEU A 192 -6.08 -17.17 7.47
CA LEU A 192 -7.20 -18.13 7.34
C LEU A 192 -8.41 -17.54 6.58
N TYR A 193 -8.43 -16.22 6.36
CA TYR A 193 -9.46 -15.52 5.58
C TYR A 193 -8.86 -14.25 4.95
N SER A 194 -9.16 -14.00 3.69
CA SER A 194 -8.68 -12.86 2.89
C SER A 194 -9.02 -11.47 3.45
N ASP A 195 -9.98 -11.41 4.37
CA ASP A 195 -10.51 -10.16 4.92
C ASP A 195 -9.68 -9.54 6.05
N ALA A 196 -8.75 -10.30 6.63
CA ALA A 196 -7.98 -9.85 7.79
C ALA A 196 -6.74 -9.00 7.41
N LEU A 197 -6.29 -9.09 6.17
CA LEU A 197 -5.07 -8.44 5.67
C LEU A 197 -5.09 -6.93 5.80
N PHE A 198 -6.19 -6.33 5.40
CA PHE A 198 -6.37 -4.89 5.36
C PHE A 198 -6.34 -4.24 6.75
N HIS A 199 -6.75 -4.99 7.78
CA HIS A 199 -6.81 -4.51 9.16
C HIS A 199 -5.49 -4.61 9.91
N LEU A 200 -4.62 -5.53 9.50
CA LEU A 200 -3.30 -5.68 10.10
C LEU A 200 -2.43 -4.44 9.79
N PHE A 201 -2.51 -3.92 8.58
CA PHE A 201 -1.74 -2.77 8.13
C PHE A 201 -2.11 -1.46 8.85
N ILE A 202 -3.40 -1.21 9.11
CA ILE A 202 -3.84 0.04 9.75
C ILE A 202 -3.42 0.13 11.22
N ARG A 203 -3.43 -0.99 11.98
CA ARG A 203 -3.19 -0.94 13.42
C ARG A 203 -1.73 -0.86 13.84
N VAL A 204 -0.81 -1.31 13.04
CA VAL A 204 0.61 -1.31 13.41
C VAL A 204 1.19 0.10 13.40
N ASN A 205 0.68 0.99 12.54
CA ASN A 205 1.09 2.39 12.50
C ASN A 205 0.52 3.27 13.63
N THR A 206 -0.58 2.85 14.27
CA THR A 206 -1.19 3.59 15.40
C THR A 206 -0.58 3.24 16.77
N ALA A 207 0.25 2.21 16.84
CA ALA A 207 0.82 1.71 18.09
C ALA A 207 2.35 1.69 18.06
N ASN A 208 2.98 2.85 18.22
CA ASN A 208 4.39 2.93 18.67
C ASN A 208 4.63 2.29 20.05
N ALA A 209 3.71 1.48 20.57
CA ALA A 209 3.70 1.05 21.96
C ALA A 209 3.65 -0.46 22.22
N CYS A 210 3.69 -1.35 21.23
CA CYS A 210 3.49 -2.78 21.50
C CYS A 210 4.41 -3.75 20.74
N PHE A 211 5.72 -3.49 20.73
CA PHE A 211 6.72 -4.45 20.23
C PHE A 211 7.39 -5.31 21.32
N SER A 212 6.85 -5.38 22.51
CA SER A 212 7.44 -6.20 23.60
C SER A 212 6.76 -7.57 23.82
N SER A 213 5.83 -8.00 22.97
CA SER A 213 5.20 -9.33 23.12
C SER A 213 4.90 -9.98 21.76
N PRO A 214 5.20 -11.31 21.60
CA PRO A 214 4.97 -12.03 20.36
C PRO A 214 3.50 -12.40 20.09
N LYS A 215 2.54 -11.81 20.80
CA LYS A 215 1.11 -12.03 20.58
C LYS A 215 0.51 -10.82 19.85
N ILE A 216 0.28 -10.98 18.55
CA ILE A 216 -0.50 -10.07 17.73
C ILE A 216 -1.90 -9.95 18.35
N CYS A 217 -2.29 -8.74 18.76
CA CYS A 217 -3.60 -8.49 19.35
C CYS A 217 -4.67 -8.48 18.24
N LEU A 218 -5.37 -9.60 18.10
CA LEU A 218 -6.43 -9.89 17.11
C LEU A 218 -7.79 -9.27 17.47
N ARG A 219 -7.86 -8.06 17.97
CA ARG A 219 -9.15 -7.41 18.23
C ARG A 219 -9.35 -6.19 17.35
N CYS A 220 -9.87 -6.41 16.14
CA CYS A 220 -10.79 -5.54 15.37
C CYS A 220 -10.78 -5.97 13.89
N ALA A 221 -11.53 -7.02 13.60
CA ALA A 221 -11.83 -7.43 12.24
C ALA A 221 -13.06 -6.69 11.73
N LEU A 222 -12.96 -6.04 10.59
CA LEU A 222 -14.09 -5.65 9.76
C LEU A 222 -14.01 -6.45 8.46
N PRO A 223 -15.12 -7.06 8.00
CA PRO A 223 -15.08 -7.93 6.83
C PRO A 223 -14.95 -7.12 5.53
N VAL A 224 -13.98 -7.46 4.72
CA VAL A 224 -13.86 -6.99 3.33
C VAL A 224 -13.99 -8.20 2.42
N ARG A 225 -15.03 -8.25 1.61
CA ARG A 225 -15.16 -9.26 0.56
C ARG A 225 -14.33 -8.84 -0.65
N ALA A 226 -13.30 -9.60 -0.98
CA ALA A 226 -12.69 -9.57 -2.29
C ALA A 226 -13.66 -10.22 -3.28
N LEU A 227 -14.17 -9.47 -4.23
CA LEU A 227 -14.83 -10.04 -5.41
C LEU A 227 -13.75 -10.37 -6.42
N VAL A 228 -13.62 -11.67 -6.68
CA VAL A 228 -12.79 -12.23 -7.75
C VAL A 228 -13.56 -12.06 -9.06
N TYR A 229 -12.94 -11.51 -10.08
CA TYR A 229 -13.25 -11.71 -11.49
C TYR A 229 -12.01 -12.21 -12.20
#